data_38947a54af5cf5d5566fbc2dbc07652c
#
_entry.id   38947a54af5cf5d5566fbc2dbc07652c
#
_cell.length_a   1.000
_cell.length_b   1.000
_cell.length_c   1.000
_cell.angle_alpha   90.00
_cell.angle_beta   90.00
_cell.angle_gamma   90.00
#
_symmetry.space_group_name_H-M   'P 1'
#
loop_
_entity.id
_entity.type
_entity.pdbx_description
1 polymer ?
#
loop_
_entity_poly.entity_id
_entity_poly.type
_entity_poly.pdbx_seq_one_letter_code
_entity_poly.pdbx_strand_id
1 'polypeptide(L)'
;MQPSRLDADSIESLSNNLSQLDGVDEVVLDGAWIKRLNYLLALGNKAMLIMASLLAFALVAVIGNTVRMQIVTQHTEIELSRLIGATKSFIRRPFLYVGALYGLIGGLLALLITFAVIYLFNQSLAPLAAEYQTNFSLNFPNLFTCAITCLLALAVGLISAHLAVTKYLLTSSQ
;
A
#
# COMPACT_ATOMS: atom_id res chain seq x y z
N MET A 1 -2.01 -14.40 22.21
CA MET A 1 -2.84 -13.49 23.03
C MET A 1 -2.63 -12.09 22.46
N GLN A 2 -3.64 -11.51 21.80
CA GLN A 2 -3.59 -10.14 21.34
C GLN A 2 -3.65 -9.21 22.55
N PRO A 3 -2.79 -8.19 22.65
CA PRO A 3 -2.98 -7.16 23.65
C PRO A 3 -4.26 -6.41 23.29
N SER A 4 -5.22 -6.46 24.17
CA SER A 4 -6.46 -5.71 24.13
C SER A 4 -6.10 -4.24 23.86
N ARG A 5 -6.77 -3.61 22.92
CA ARG A 5 -6.72 -2.16 22.71
C ARG A 5 -7.09 -1.53 24.06
N LEU A 6 -6.14 -0.95 24.72
CA LEU A 6 -6.38 -0.04 25.82
C LEU A 6 -6.94 1.23 25.18
N ASP A 7 -8.24 1.25 24.96
CA ASP A 7 -8.92 2.44 24.50
C ASP A 7 -8.73 3.53 25.55
N ALA A 8 -8.41 4.75 25.11
CA ALA A 8 -8.15 5.88 25.99
C ALA A 8 -9.31 6.10 27.00
N ASP A 9 -10.53 5.74 26.60
CA ASP A 9 -11.74 5.79 27.42
C ASP A 9 -11.74 4.75 28.55
N SER A 10 -11.17 3.56 28.34
CA SER A 10 -11.06 2.53 29.38
C SER A 10 -9.97 2.87 30.41
N ILE A 11 -8.91 3.57 30.01
CA ILE A 11 -7.87 4.06 30.91
C ILE A 11 -8.40 5.22 31.75
N GLU A 12 -9.20 6.11 31.17
CA GLU A 12 -9.81 7.23 31.87
C GLU A 12 -10.86 6.78 32.90
N SER A 13 -11.64 5.75 32.58
CA SER A 13 -12.60 5.13 33.51
C SER A 13 -11.91 4.37 34.64
N LEU A 14 -10.78 3.69 34.39
CA LEU A 14 -9.93 3.07 35.40
C LEU A 14 -9.27 4.10 36.31
N SER A 15 -8.79 5.21 35.76
CA SER A 15 -8.20 6.33 36.53
C SER A 15 -9.20 6.96 37.49
N ASN A 16 -10.43 7.21 37.03
CA ASN A 16 -11.51 7.75 37.84
C ASN A 16 -11.96 6.80 38.97
N ASN A 17 -11.92 5.48 38.71
CA ASN A 17 -12.24 4.49 39.75
C ASN A 17 -11.10 4.32 40.78
N LEU A 18 -9.83 4.48 40.37
CA LEU A 18 -8.68 4.36 41.26
C LEU A 18 -8.46 5.62 42.11
N SER A 19 -8.81 6.79 41.59
CA SER A 19 -8.73 8.04 42.35
C SER A 19 -9.77 8.19 43.48
N GLN A 20 -10.77 7.27 43.50
CA GLN A 20 -11.78 7.21 44.60
C GLN A 20 -11.39 6.25 45.73
N LEU A 21 -10.23 5.60 45.67
CA LEU A 21 -9.74 4.76 46.74
C LEU A 21 -8.93 5.59 47.75
N ASP A 22 -9.34 5.54 49.00
CA ASP A 22 -8.66 6.20 50.13
C ASP A 22 -7.21 5.68 50.24
N GLY A 23 -6.22 6.57 49.99
CA GLY A 23 -4.79 6.25 50.11
C GLY A 23 -3.99 6.37 48.79
N VAL A 24 -4.58 6.86 47.69
CA VAL A 24 -3.89 7.16 46.43
C VAL A 24 -3.73 8.67 46.28
N ASP A 25 -2.55 9.19 46.61
CA ASP A 25 -2.27 10.64 46.62
C ASP A 25 -2.33 11.31 45.25
N GLU A 26 -1.99 10.63 44.18
CA GLU A 26 -2.14 11.12 42.80
C GLU A 26 -1.96 9.99 41.79
N VAL A 27 -2.98 9.69 40.97
CA VAL A 27 -2.83 8.82 39.78
C VAL A 27 -2.35 9.71 38.63
N VAL A 28 -1.04 9.92 38.56
CA VAL A 28 -0.42 10.61 37.41
C VAL A 28 -0.43 9.69 36.22
N LEU A 29 -1.59 9.45 35.69
CA LEU A 29 -1.69 8.91 34.33
C LEU A 29 -1.41 10.09 33.39
N ASP A 30 -0.27 10.02 32.74
CA ASP A 30 0.15 10.99 31.72
C ASP A 30 -0.73 10.81 30.44
N GLY A 31 -2.06 10.81 30.67
CA GLY A 31 -3.08 10.61 29.63
C GLY A 31 -3.00 11.68 28.54
N ALA A 32 -2.51 12.88 28.89
CA ALA A 32 -2.25 13.93 27.93
C ALA A 32 -1.12 13.55 26.96
N TRP A 33 -0.08 12.86 27.44
CA TRP A 33 1.03 12.37 26.63
C TRP A 33 0.58 11.24 25.69
N ILE A 34 -0.18 10.28 26.20
CA ILE A 34 -0.74 9.17 25.42
C ILE A 34 -1.68 9.71 24.32
N LYS A 35 -2.55 10.67 24.65
CA LYS A 35 -3.42 11.33 23.66
C LYS A 35 -2.60 12.05 22.59
N ARG A 36 -1.54 12.80 22.97
CA ARG A 36 -0.64 13.45 21.99
C ARG A 36 0.07 12.45 21.09
N LEU A 37 0.56 11.34 21.65
CA LEU A 37 1.21 10.28 20.88
C LEU A 37 0.23 9.64 19.89
N ASN A 38 -1.00 9.35 20.30
CA ASN A 38 -2.04 8.83 19.42
C ASN A 38 -2.40 9.81 18.30
N TYR A 39 -2.47 11.11 18.57
CA TYR A 39 -2.67 12.13 17.53
C TYR A 39 -1.52 12.19 16.55
N LEU A 40 -0.27 12.08 17.00
CA LEU A 40 0.91 12.05 16.14
C LEU A 40 0.91 10.79 15.25
N LEU A 41 0.58 9.62 15.81
CA LEU A 41 0.46 8.37 15.06
C LEU A 41 -0.68 8.43 14.03
N ALA A 42 -1.83 8.99 14.41
CA ALA A 42 -2.96 9.19 13.50
C ALA A 42 -2.61 10.17 12.36
N LEU A 43 -1.88 11.25 12.67
CA LEU A 43 -1.40 12.20 11.67
C LEU A 43 -0.42 11.53 10.71
N GLY A 44 0.54 10.74 11.24
CA GLY A 44 1.48 9.97 10.44
C GLY A 44 0.79 8.97 9.51
N ASN A 45 -0.20 8.25 10.02
CA ASN A 45 -0.99 7.31 9.23
C ASN A 45 -1.79 8.02 8.12
N LYS A 46 -2.36 9.18 8.41
CA LYS A 46 -3.07 10.01 7.44
C LYS A 46 -2.14 10.55 6.35
N ALA A 47 -0.95 11.02 6.73
CA ALA A 47 0.07 11.47 5.77
C ALA A 47 0.54 10.32 4.86
N MET A 48 0.76 9.12 5.43
CA MET A 48 1.12 7.92 4.68
C MET A 48 0.03 7.53 3.67
N LEU A 49 -1.24 7.61 4.05
CA LEU A 49 -2.37 7.30 3.16
C LEU A 49 -2.48 8.30 2.01
N ILE A 50 -2.27 9.59 2.26
CA ILE A 50 -2.23 10.63 1.23
C ILE A 50 -1.09 10.36 0.26
N MET A 51 0.11 10.08 0.76
CA MET A 51 1.28 9.77 -0.06
C MET A 51 1.07 8.51 -0.90
N ALA A 52 0.51 7.45 -0.32
CA ALA A 52 0.17 6.22 -1.04
C ALA A 52 -0.84 6.48 -2.16
N SER A 53 -1.86 7.32 -1.94
CA SER A 53 -2.85 7.66 -2.96
C SER A 53 -2.25 8.47 -4.11
N LEU A 54 -1.36 9.42 -3.81
CA LEU A 54 -0.63 10.19 -4.83
C LEU A 54 0.28 9.28 -5.68
N LEU A 55 1.01 8.37 -5.04
CA LEU A 55 1.85 7.40 -5.74
C LEU A 55 1.02 6.45 -6.61
N ALA A 56 -0.12 5.97 -6.11
CA ALA A 56 -1.03 5.15 -6.89
C ALA A 56 -1.56 5.91 -8.12
N PHE A 57 -1.92 7.19 -7.98
CA PHE A 57 -2.33 8.03 -9.09
C PHE A 57 -1.22 8.22 -10.13
N ALA A 58 0.01 8.49 -9.67
CA ALA A 58 1.18 8.62 -10.54
C ALA A 58 1.46 7.32 -11.30
N LEU A 59 1.36 6.16 -10.63
CA LEU A 59 1.48 4.83 -11.25
C LEU A 59 0.44 4.62 -12.36
N VAL A 60 -0.83 4.93 -12.10
CA VAL A 60 -1.90 4.84 -13.09
C VAL A 60 -1.58 5.70 -14.32
N ALA A 61 -1.08 6.92 -14.11
CA ALA A 61 -0.72 7.82 -15.20
C ALA A 61 0.46 7.27 -16.03
N VAL A 62 1.51 6.75 -15.38
CA VAL A 62 2.69 6.19 -16.05
C VAL A 62 2.33 4.94 -16.86
N ILE A 63 1.66 3.98 -16.25
CA ILE A 63 1.23 2.74 -16.93
C ILE A 63 0.29 3.09 -18.08
N GLY A 64 -0.66 4.01 -17.84
CA GLY A 64 -1.60 4.46 -18.86
C GLY A 64 -0.90 5.09 -20.07
N ASN A 65 0.12 5.92 -19.86
CA ASN A 65 0.93 6.50 -20.93
C ASN A 65 1.75 5.45 -21.67
N THR A 66 2.35 4.50 -20.96
CA THR A 66 3.12 3.39 -21.55
C THR A 66 2.25 2.51 -22.44
N VAL A 67 1.06 2.12 -21.97
CA VAL A 67 0.11 1.32 -22.75
C VAL A 67 -0.37 2.11 -23.98
N ARG A 68 -0.63 3.42 -23.83
CA ARG A 68 -0.99 4.28 -24.97
C ARG A 68 0.10 4.31 -26.04
N MET A 69 1.36 4.42 -25.63
CA MET A 69 2.49 4.44 -26.55
C MET A 69 2.60 3.10 -27.31
N GLN A 70 2.39 1.96 -26.63
CA GLN A 70 2.37 0.64 -27.28
C GLN A 70 1.25 0.53 -28.32
N ILE A 71 0.03 1.03 -28.00
CA ILE A 71 -1.08 1.01 -28.96
C ILE A 71 -0.74 1.84 -30.20
N VAL A 72 -0.12 3.01 -30.03
CA VAL A 72 0.29 3.86 -31.16
C VAL A 72 1.36 3.18 -32.01
N THR A 73 2.32 2.52 -31.39
CA THR A 73 3.40 1.80 -32.10
C THR A 73 2.87 0.59 -32.88
N GLN A 74 1.85 -0.08 -32.36
CA GLN A 74 1.23 -1.27 -32.99
C GLN A 74 -0.02 -0.94 -33.84
N HIS A 75 -0.19 0.34 -34.20
CA HIS A 75 -1.40 0.81 -34.89
C HIS A 75 -1.68 0.02 -36.17
N THR A 76 -0.65 -0.25 -36.98
CA THR A 76 -0.77 -0.98 -38.25
C THR A 76 -1.26 -2.42 -38.06
N GLU A 77 -0.77 -3.12 -37.04
CA GLU A 77 -1.20 -4.48 -36.69
C GLU A 77 -2.64 -4.52 -36.20
N ILE A 78 -3.03 -3.51 -35.44
CA ILE A 78 -4.40 -3.36 -34.93
C ILE A 78 -5.38 -3.08 -36.08
N GLU A 79 -5.00 -2.22 -37.04
CA GLU A 79 -5.81 -1.89 -38.20
C GLU A 79 -5.99 -3.10 -39.11
N LEU A 80 -4.91 -3.85 -39.38
CA LEU A 80 -4.97 -5.10 -40.14
C LEU A 80 -5.89 -6.12 -39.45
N SER A 81 -5.79 -6.26 -38.14
CA SER A 81 -6.66 -7.15 -37.35
C SER A 81 -8.13 -6.75 -37.44
N ARG A 82 -8.44 -5.46 -37.47
CA ARG A 82 -9.82 -4.96 -37.69
C ARG A 82 -10.35 -5.30 -39.08
N LEU A 83 -9.53 -5.21 -40.12
CA LEU A 83 -9.91 -5.55 -41.48
C LEU A 83 -10.30 -7.03 -41.63
N ILE A 84 -9.67 -7.92 -40.85
CA ILE A 84 -9.97 -9.37 -40.83
C ILE A 84 -11.18 -9.68 -39.93
N GLY A 85 -11.78 -8.65 -39.25
CA GLY A 85 -12.98 -8.82 -38.43
C GLY A 85 -12.71 -9.09 -36.96
N ALA A 86 -11.52 -8.78 -36.44
CA ALA A 86 -11.23 -8.91 -34.99
C ALA A 86 -12.12 -8.01 -34.14
N THR A 87 -12.68 -8.58 -33.07
CA THR A 87 -13.52 -7.85 -32.14
C THR A 87 -12.69 -6.90 -31.27
N LYS A 88 -13.30 -5.77 -30.82
CA LYS A 88 -12.65 -4.81 -29.90
C LYS A 88 -12.12 -5.48 -28.62
N SER A 89 -12.78 -6.53 -28.16
CA SER A 89 -12.36 -7.30 -26.98
C SER A 89 -11.08 -8.09 -27.24
N PHE A 90 -10.91 -8.64 -28.44
CA PHE A 90 -9.72 -9.39 -28.82
C PHE A 90 -8.48 -8.48 -28.88
N ILE A 91 -8.61 -7.30 -29.47
CA ILE A 91 -7.53 -6.30 -29.58
C ILE A 91 -7.11 -5.78 -28.19
N ARG A 92 -8.02 -5.75 -27.21
CA ARG A 92 -7.79 -5.21 -25.87
C ARG A 92 -7.03 -6.17 -24.95
N ARG A 93 -7.20 -7.49 -25.10
CA ARG A 93 -6.62 -8.51 -24.23
C ARG A 93 -5.11 -8.40 -24.04
N PRO A 94 -4.27 -8.28 -25.08
CA PRO A 94 -2.81 -8.22 -24.92
C PRO A 94 -2.37 -7.05 -24.05
N PHE A 95 -3.00 -5.88 -24.17
CA PHE A 95 -2.66 -4.71 -23.35
C PHE A 95 -3.03 -4.86 -21.88
N LEU A 96 -4.09 -5.61 -21.58
CA LEU A 96 -4.45 -5.95 -20.20
C LEU A 96 -3.41 -6.90 -19.58
N TYR A 97 -2.90 -7.88 -20.33
CA TYR A 97 -1.83 -8.76 -19.85
C TYR A 97 -0.55 -7.98 -19.58
N VAL A 98 -0.19 -7.03 -20.44
CA VAL A 98 0.97 -6.15 -20.23
C VAL A 98 0.80 -5.33 -18.96
N GLY A 99 -0.36 -4.73 -18.71
CA GLY A 99 -0.66 -4.00 -17.49
C GLY A 99 -0.60 -4.88 -16.24
N ALA A 100 -1.12 -6.11 -16.31
CA ALA A 100 -1.03 -7.09 -15.23
C ALA A 100 0.42 -7.47 -14.92
N LEU A 101 1.25 -7.70 -15.95
CA LEU A 101 2.67 -8.00 -15.79
C LEU A 101 3.44 -6.86 -15.14
N TYR A 102 3.21 -5.61 -15.56
CA TYR A 102 3.82 -4.45 -14.92
C TYR A 102 3.44 -4.34 -13.44
N GLY A 103 2.17 -4.56 -13.11
CA GLY A 103 1.71 -4.58 -11.73
C GLY A 103 2.37 -5.69 -10.91
N LEU A 104 2.44 -6.90 -11.46
CA LEU A 104 3.00 -8.05 -10.77
C LEU A 104 4.50 -7.92 -10.55
N ILE A 105 5.26 -7.52 -11.56
CA ILE A 105 6.70 -7.29 -11.46
C ILE A 105 6.99 -6.17 -10.47
N GLY A 106 6.24 -5.05 -10.54
CA GLY A 106 6.35 -3.95 -9.60
C GLY A 106 6.05 -4.36 -8.15
N GLY A 107 5.02 -5.19 -7.95
CA GLY A 107 4.68 -5.74 -6.64
C GLY A 107 5.76 -6.66 -6.06
N LEU A 108 6.35 -7.53 -6.91
CA LEU A 108 7.46 -8.39 -6.49
C LEU A 108 8.72 -7.60 -6.14
N LEU A 109 9.08 -6.59 -6.93
CA LEU A 109 10.19 -5.70 -6.65
C LEU A 109 9.97 -4.92 -5.35
N ALA A 110 8.77 -4.41 -5.11
CA ALA A 110 8.43 -3.72 -3.87
C ALA A 110 8.60 -4.63 -2.65
N LEU A 111 8.15 -5.89 -2.73
CA LEU A 111 8.36 -6.87 -1.67
C LEU A 111 9.83 -7.16 -1.44
N LEU A 112 10.61 -7.34 -2.50
CA LEU A 112 12.06 -7.59 -2.41
C LEU A 112 12.76 -6.43 -1.70
N ILE A 113 12.45 -5.19 -2.07
CA ILE A 113 12.99 -3.98 -1.41
C ILE A 113 12.55 -3.94 0.06
N THR A 114 11.30 -4.24 0.36
CA THR A 114 10.78 -4.26 1.74
C THR A 114 11.53 -5.29 2.59
N PHE A 115 11.75 -6.51 2.08
CA PHE A 115 12.53 -7.53 2.78
C PHE A 115 13.98 -7.08 3.00
N ALA A 116 14.61 -6.47 2.00
CA ALA A 116 15.97 -5.96 2.11
C ALA A 116 16.09 -4.86 3.18
N VAL A 117 15.13 -3.92 3.19
CA VAL A 117 15.09 -2.83 4.18
C VAL A 117 14.92 -3.39 5.59
N ILE A 118 13.96 -4.30 5.82
CA ILE A 118 13.72 -4.92 7.13
C ILE A 118 14.98 -5.68 7.60
N TYR A 119 15.65 -6.41 6.70
CA TYR A 119 16.89 -7.13 7.01
C TYR A 119 18.01 -6.17 7.46
N LEU A 120 18.25 -5.10 6.69
CA LEU A 120 19.28 -4.11 7.03
C LEU A 120 18.96 -3.39 8.35
N PHE A 121 17.69 -3.03 8.58
CA PHE A 121 17.26 -2.41 9.83
C PHE A 121 17.46 -3.33 11.02
N ASN A 122 17.06 -4.60 10.94
CA ASN A 122 17.26 -5.56 12.02
C ASN A 122 18.76 -5.77 12.33
N GLN A 123 19.62 -5.78 11.31
CA GLN A 123 21.06 -5.88 11.51
C GLN A 123 21.61 -4.65 12.24
N SER A 124 21.11 -3.44 11.93
CA SER A 124 21.56 -2.20 12.58
C SER A 124 20.99 -2.04 13.98
N LEU A 125 19.82 -2.61 14.27
CA LEU A 125 19.18 -2.54 15.59
C LEU A 125 19.72 -3.60 16.56
N ALA A 126 20.31 -4.70 16.08
CA ALA A 126 20.80 -5.79 16.91
C ALA A 126 21.75 -5.34 18.04
N PRO A 127 22.77 -4.47 17.81
CA PRO A 127 23.65 -4.01 18.87
C PRO A 127 22.94 -3.15 19.92
N LEU A 128 21.98 -2.30 19.48
CA LEU A 128 21.17 -1.47 20.37
C LEU A 128 20.23 -2.31 21.23
N ALA A 129 19.58 -3.31 20.64
CA ALA A 129 18.69 -4.22 21.35
C ALA A 129 19.44 -5.03 22.44
N ALA A 130 20.69 -5.41 22.19
CA ALA A 130 21.54 -6.09 23.15
C ALA A 130 21.88 -5.20 24.36
N GLU A 131 22.10 -3.90 24.15
CA GLU A 131 22.46 -2.95 25.22
C GLU A 131 21.27 -2.62 26.13
N TYR A 132 20.05 -2.57 25.55
CA TYR A 132 18.82 -2.26 26.30
C TYR A 132 18.05 -3.50 26.79
N GLN A 133 18.58 -4.73 26.62
CA GLN A 133 17.95 -6.00 26.99
C GLN A 133 16.49 -6.15 26.48
N THR A 134 16.17 -5.48 25.38
CA THR A 134 14.84 -5.49 24.76
C THR A 134 14.91 -6.14 23.39
N ASN A 135 14.00 -7.06 23.11
CA ASN A 135 13.90 -7.71 21.79
C ASN A 135 13.22 -6.76 20.79
N PHE A 136 13.91 -5.69 20.37
CA PHE A 136 13.45 -4.83 19.28
C PHE A 136 13.83 -5.49 17.95
N SER A 137 12.86 -6.14 17.30
CA SER A 137 13.01 -6.66 15.94
C SER A 137 11.79 -6.31 15.11
N LEU A 138 12.02 -5.83 13.89
CA LEU A 138 10.95 -5.64 12.90
C LEU A 138 10.55 -7.02 12.37
N ASN A 139 9.26 -7.34 12.48
CA ASN A 139 8.71 -8.58 11.95
C ASN A 139 8.66 -8.54 10.42
N PHE A 140 9.05 -9.62 9.78
CA PHE A 140 8.87 -9.78 8.35
C PHE A 140 7.38 -9.85 7.99
N PRO A 141 6.98 -9.29 6.83
CA PRO A 141 5.60 -9.37 6.39
C PRO A 141 5.18 -10.83 6.23
N ASN A 142 4.01 -11.15 6.77
CA ASN A 142 3.44 -12.49 6.70
C ASN A 142 3.08 -12.83 5.24
N LEU A 143 3.03 -14.12 4.89
CA LEU A 143 2.67 -14.59 3.55
C LEU A 143 1.35 -13.97 3.06
N PHE A 144 0.39 -13.80 3.95
CA PHE A 144 -0.89 -13.15 3.65
C PHE A 144 -0.72 -11.68 3.23
N THR A 145 0.14 -10.92 3.91
CA THR A 145 0.47 -9.53 3.57
C THR A 145 1.17 -9.45 2.22
N CYS A 146 2.11 -10.37 1.94
CA CYS A 146 2.79 -10.45 0.65
C CYS A 146 1.80 -10.73 -0.50
N ALA A 147 0.87 -11.66 -0.30
CA ALA A 147 -0.16 -11.99 -1.28
C ALA A 147 -1.09 -10.81 -1.57
N ILE A 148 -1.55 -10.10 -0.52
CA ILE A 148 -2.38 -8.89 -0.67
C ILE A 148 -1.63 -7.81 -1.43
N THR A 149 -0.36 -7.56 -1.12
CA THR A 149 0.45 -6.55 -1.80
C THR A 149 0.58 -6.84 -3.30
N CYS A 150 0.89 -8.10 -3.67
CA CYS A 150 0.94 -8.52 -5.06
C CYS A 150 -0.42 -8.38 -5.76
N LEU A 151 -1.50 -8.74 -5.08
CA LEU A 151 -2.85 -8.67 -5.63
C LEU A 151 -3.30 -7.22 -5.86
N LEU A 152 -3.00 -6.33 -4.93
CA LEU A 152 -3.25 -4.89 -5.08
C LEU A 152 -2.42 -4.29 -6.22
N ALA A 153 -1.14 -4.63 -6.32
CA ALA A 153 -0.27 -4.16 -7.40
C ALA A 153 -0.77 -4.62 -8.78
N LEU A 154 -1.19 -5.88 -8.88
CA LEU A 154 -1.79 -6.45 -10.08
C LEU A 154 -3.11 -5.75 -10.43
N ALA A 155 -3.98 -5.47 -9.44
CA ALA A 155 -5.23 -4.76 -9.65
C ALA A 155 -5.00 -3.33 -10.17
N VAL A 156 -4.05 -2.60 -9.61
CA VAL A 156 -3.67 -1.25 -10.07
C VAL A 156 -3.16 -1.30 -11.51
N GLY A 157 -2.31 -2.27 -11.86
CA GLY A 157 -1.81 -2.47 -13.23
C GLY A 157 -2.94 -2.76 -14.23
N LEU A 158 -3.88 -3.64 -13.88
CA LEU A 158 -5.03 -3.98 -14.71
C LEU A 158 -5.97 -2.78 -14.91
N ILE A 159 -6.29 -2.05 -13.83
CA ILE A 159 -7.17 -0.86 -13.90
C ILE A 159 -6.54 0.20 -14.79
N SER A 160 -5.25 0.46 -14.64
CA SER A 160 -4.50 1.44 -15.44
C SER A 160 -4.53 1.09 -16.93
N ALA A 161 -4.24 -0.17 -17.27
CA ALA A 161 -4.29 -0.64 -18.65
C ALA A 161 -5.72 -0.57 -19.21
N HIS A 162 -6.72 -0.95 -18.41
CA HIS A 162 -8.11 -0.87 -18.80
C HIS A 162 -8.56 0.55 -19.14
N LEU A 163 -8.22 1.52 -18.30
CA LEU A 163 -8.53 2.94 -18.50
C LEU A 163 -7.83 3.48 -19.75
N ALA A 164 -6.55 3.16 -19.95
CA ALA A 164 -5.78 3.61 -21.11
C ALA A 164 -6.37 3.10 -22.43
N VAL A 165 -6.65 1.80 -22.53
CA VAL A 165 -7.22 1.20 -23.73
C VAL A 165 -8.62 1.71 -24.02
N THR A 166 -9.44 1.87 -22.98
CA THR A 166 -10.82 2.35 -23.15
C THR A 166 -10.84 3.78 -23.68
N LYS A 167 -10.02 4.66 -23.09
CA LYS A 167 -9.91 6.07 -23.51
C LYS A 167 -9.44 6.18 -24.97
N TYR A 168 -8.46 5.38 -25.37
CA TYR A 168 -7.94 5.39 -26.74
C TYR A 168 -8.99 4.92 -27.76
N LEU A 169 -9.69 3.80 -27.49
CA LEU A 169 -10.71 3.27 -28.38
C LEU A 169 -11.92 4.18 -28.55
N LEU A 170 -12.23 5.01 -27.57
CA LEU A 170 -13.31 6.01 -27.67
C LEU A 170 -12.87 7.22 -28.50
N THR A 171 -11.59 7.62 -28.43
CA THR A 171 -11.08 8.80 -29.16
C THR A 171 -10.80 8.48 -30.63
N SER A 172 -10.48 7.23 -31.01
CA SER A 172 -10.21 6.83 -32.39
C SER A 172 -11.48 6.42 -33.18
N SER A 173 -12.68 6.63 -32.64
CA SER A 173 -13.95 6.39 -33.33
C SER A 173 -14.59 7.68 -33.90
N GLN A 174 -13.85 8.79 -33.87
CA GLN A 174 -14.18 10.01 -34.61
C GLN A 174 -13.26 10.17 -35.83
#